data_88d1e50190322065bf735283f095ab64
#
_entry.id   88d1e50190322065bf735283f095ab64
#
_cell.length_a   1.000
_cell.length_b   1.000
_cell.length_c   1.000
_cell.angle_alpha   90.00
_cell.angle_beta   90.00
_cell.angle_gamma   90.00
#
_symmetry.space_group_name_H-M   'P 1'
#
loop_
_entity.id
_entity.type
_entity.pdbx_description
1 polymer ?
#
loop_
_entity_poly.entity_id
_entity_poly.type
_entity_poly.pdbx_seq_one_letter_code
_entity_poly.pdbx_strand_id
1 'polypeptide(L)'
;MKSPTIVQALEHPLAEFSSTTLSAREVVLAGLGCPMQYWCELAVGWLEQGFPLDREIVERLAAIAENRSFSQRLRHRARALQRRAVNMD
;
A
#
# COMPACT_ATOMS: atom_id res chain seq x y z
N MET A 1 16.02 -19.92 11.18
CA MET A 1 15.03 -19.71 10.23
C MET A 1 14.23 -18.43 10.42
N LYS A 2 13.95 -17.78 9.37
CA LYS A 2 13.33 -16.50 9.41
C LYS A 2 11.88 -16.55 9.03
N SER A 3 11.03 -15.92 9.80
CA SER A 3 9.64 -15.81 9.40
C SER A 3 9.51 -14.99 8.16
N PRO A 4 8.56 -15.30 7.29
CA PRO A 4 8.28 -14.43 6.18
C PRO A 4 7.86 -13.08 6.72
N THR A 5 8.32 -12.01 6.09
CA THR A 5 7.86 -10.70 6.45
C THR A 5 6.42 -10.52 5.96
N ILE A 6 5.66 -9.74 6.72
CA ILE A 6 4.29 -9.48 6.35
C ILE A 6 4.19 -8.90 4.95
N VAL A 7 5.17 -8.09 4.54
CA VAL A 7 5.12 -7.44 3.23
C VAL A 7 5.34 -8.40 2.07
N GLN A 8 5.85 -9.60 2.32
CA GLN A 8 6.07 -10.54 1.23
C GLN A 8 4.78 -10.96 0.54
N ALA A 9 3.65 -10.87 1.26
CA ALA A 9 2.36 -11.16 0.64
C ALA A 9 2.05 -10.21 -0.51
N LEU A 10 2.63 -9.03 -0.50
CA LEU A 10 2.40 -8.04 -1.55
C LEU A 10 2.96 -8.45 -2.90
N GLU A 11 3.85 -9.44 -2.93
CA GLU A 11 4.40 -9.90 -4.20
C GLU A 11 3.40 -10.71 -5.02
N HIS A 12 2.26 -11.04 -4.42
CA HIS A 12 1.18 -11.70 -5.13
C HIS A 12 0.04 -10.72 -5.35
N PRO A 13 -0.79 -10.93 -6.38
CA PRO A 13 -1.95 -10.05 -6.58
C PRO A 13 -2.89 -10.09 -5.39
N LEU A 14 -3.57 -8.98 -5.15
CA LEU A 14 -4.53 -8.90 -4.07
C LEU A 14 -5.56 -10.04 -4.13
N ALA A 15 -6.02 -10.36 -5.34
CA ALA A 15 -7.04 -11.40 -5.51
C ALA A 15 -6.57 -12.77 -5.04
N GLU A 16 -5.26 -12.99 -4.96
CA GLU A 16 -4.71 -14.27 -4.52
C GLU A 16 -4.38 -14.30 -3.05
N PHE A 17 -4.55 -13.18 -2.35
CA PHE A 17 -4.22 -13.14 -0.94
C PHE A 17 -5.19 -13.99 -0.14
N SER A 18 -4.65 -14.84 0.71
CA SER A 18 -5.44 -15.66 1.60
C SER A 18 -4.63 -15.93 2.86
N SER A 19 -5.22 -15.63 4.01
CA SER A 19 -4.54 -15.88 5.27
C SER A 19 -5.57 -15.96 6.38
N THR A 20 -5.32 -16.83 7.36
CA THR A 20 -6.17 -16.93 8.53
C THR A 20 -5.64 -16.11 9.69
N THR A 21 -4.41 -15.60 9.59
CA THR A 21 -3.79 -14.88 10.70
C THR A 21 -3.54 -13.40 10.40
N LEU A 22 -3.48 -13.02 9.12
CA LEU A 22 -3.22 -11.64 8.74
C LEU A 22 -4.35 -11.13 7.89
N SER A 23 -4.75 -9.89 8.10
CA SER A 23 -5.71 -9.25 7.21
C SER A 23 -4.96 -8.58 6.05
N ALA A 24 -5.64 -8.46 4.92
CA ALA A 24 -5.05 -7.75 3.78
C ALA A 24 -4.72 -6.31 4.17
N ARG A 25 -5.54 -5.70 5.03
CA ARG A 25 -5.30 -4.34 5.48
C ARG A 25 -3.98 -4.23 6.25
N GLU A 26 -3.68 -5.20 7.10
CA GLU A 26 -2.42 -5.20 7.83
C GLU A 26 -1.23 -5.29 6.88
N VAL A 27 -1.36 -6.11 5.85
CA VAL A 27 -0.30 -6.26 4.86
C VAL A 27 -0.09 -4.95 4.10
N VAL A 28 -1.18 -4.31 3.68
CA VAL A 28 -1.09 -3.04 2.96
C VAL A 28 -0.42 -1.98 3.85
N LEU A 29 -0.86 -1.86 5.09
CA LEU A 29 -0.29 -0.85 5.98
C LEU A 29 1.19 -1.10 6.24
N ALA A 30 1.58 -2.35 6.37
CA ALA A 30 3.00 -2.67 6.57
C ALA A 30 3.82 -2.24 5.36
N GLY A 31 3.29 -2.47 4.15
CA GLY A 31 3.99 -2.07 2.93
C GLY A 31 4.08 -0.57 2.78
N LEU A 32 2.96 0.13 3.04
CA LEU A 32 2.93 1.59 2.94
C LEU A 32 3.86 2.26 3.95
N GLY A 33 4.05 1.64 5.11
CA GLY A 33 4.93 2.19 6.13
C GLY A 33 6.37 1.78 6.00
N CYS A 34 6.69 0.94 5.03
CA CYS A 34 8.05 0.46 4.85
C CYS A 34 8.92 1.52 4.22
N PRO A 35 10.16 1.72 4.70
CA PRO A 35 11.05 2.72 4.09
C PRO A 35 11.57 2.31 2.72
N MET A 36 11.43 1.04 2.34
CA MET A 36 11.90 0.58 1.04
C MET A 36 10.84 0.79 -0.01
N GLN A 37 11.20 1.50 -1.05
CA GLN A 37 10.26 1.83 -2.12
C GLN A 37 9.61 0.61 -2.75
N TYR A 38 10.36 -0.48 -2.87
CA TYR A 38 9.84 -1.71 -3.48
C TYR A 38 8.53 -2.15 -2.85
N TRP A 39 8.49 -2.20 -1.51
CA TRP A 39 7.29 -2.66 -0.82
C TRP A 39 6.17 -1.63 -0.88
N CYS A 40 6.53 -0.34 -0.86
CA CYS A 40 5.53 0.71 -1.03
C CYS A 40 4.84 0.61 -2.38
N GLU A 41 5.62 0.33 -3.44
CA GLU A 41 5.04 0.20 -4.77
C GLU A 41 4.05 -0.94 -4.85
N LEU A 42 4.38 -2.07 -4.23
CA LEU A 42 3.48 -3.21 -4.25
C LEU A 42 2.21 -2.94 -3.44
N ALA A 43 2.34 -2.26 -2.29
CA ALA A 43 1.17 -1.91 -1.49
C ALA A 43 0.26 -0.96 -2.25
N VAL A 44 0.84 0.04 -2.91
CA VAL A 44 0.05 0.95 -3.74
C VAL A 44 -0.65 0.17 -4.85
N GLY A 45 0.02 -0.83 -5.41
CA GLY A 45 -0.57 -1.68 -6.43
C GLY A 45 -1.82 -2.41 -5.95
N TRP A 46 -1.80 -2.92 -4.71
CA TRP A 46 -2.99 -3.56 -4.15
C TRP A 46 -4.15 -2.58 -4.04
N LEU A 47 -3.86 -1.33 -3.64
CA LEU A 47 -4.90 -0.31 -3.56
C LEU A 47 -5.47 0.00 -4.94
N GLU A 48 -4.61 0.02 -5.95
CA GLU A 48 -5.06 0.24 -7.32
C GLU A 48 -5.91 -0.92 -7.86
N GLN A 49 -5.72 -2.11 -7.29
CA GLN A 49 -6.50 -3.27 -7.67
C GLN A 49 -7.89 -3.28 -7.05
N GLY A 50 -8.20 -2.32 -6.21
CA GLY A 50 -9.53 -2.17 -5.68
C GLY A 50 -9.66 -2.34 -4.18
N PHE A 51 -8.54 -2.46 -3.46
CA PHE A 51 -8.61 -2.56 -2.01
C PHE A 51 -9.22 -1.27 -1.45
N PRO A 52 -10.14 -1.36 -0.47
CA PRO A 52 -10.81 -0.17 0.06
C PRO A 52 -9.84 0.81 0.71
N LEU A 53 -10.09 2.09 0.51
CA LEU A 53 -9.27 3.15 1.08
C LEU A 53 -9.96 3.66 2.34
N ASP A 54 -9.26 3.60 3.47
CA ASP A 54 -9.77 4.19 4.69
C ASP A 54 -8.86 5.34 5.11
N ARG A 55 -9.21 5.99 6.21
CA ARG A 55 -8.51 7.18 6.64
C ARG A 55 -7.04 6.92 6.90
N GLU A 56 -6.72 5.83 7.58
CA GLU A 56 -5.33 5.54 7.91
C GLU A 56 -4.52 5.27 6.65
N ILE A 57 -5.10 4.54 5.71
CA ILE A 57 -4.44 4.26 4.44
C ILE A 57 -4.20 5.56 3.69
N VAL A 58 -5.18 6.45 3.65
CA VAL A 58 -5.03 7.73 2.99
C VAL A 58 -3.92 8.56 3.63
N GLU A 59 -3.81 8.53 4.94
CA GLU A 59 -2.74 9.24 5.63
C GLU A 59 -1.37 8.68 5.27
N ARG A 60 -1.26 7.37 5.12
CA ARG A 60 -0.01 6.76 4.69
C ARG A 60 0.32 7.13 3.25
N LEU A 61 -0.69 7.20 2.41
CA LEU A 61 -0.48 7.63 1.01
C LEU A 61 0.01 9.07 0.98
N ALA A 62 -0.50 9.93 1.85
CA ALA A 62 -0.04 11.32 1.91
C ALA A 62 1.45 11.37 2.25
N ALA A 63 1.89 10.55 3.19
CA ALA A 63 3.29 10.50 3.56
C ALA A 63 4.16 10.05 2.38
N ILE A 64 3.69 9.07 1.61
CA ILE A 64 4.42 8.60 0.43
C ILE A 64 4.50 9.72 -0.61
N ALA A 65 3.38 10.42 -0.83
CA ALA A 65 3.32 11.47 -1.84
C ALA A 65 4.30 12.60 -1.53
N GLU A 66 4.62 12.80 -0.26
CA GLU A 66 5.51 13.86 0.16
C GLU A 66 6.95 13.40 0.39
N ASN A 67 7.21 12.12 0.25
CA ASN A 67 8.54 11.57 0.52
C ASN A 67 9.43 11.70 -0.71
N ARG A 68 10.36 12.64 -0.65
CA ARG A 68 11.23 12.91 -1.79
C ARG A 68 12.23 11.81 -2.08
N SER A 69 12.39 10.87 -1.15
CA SER A 69 13.26 9.71 -1.39
C SER A 69 12.64 8.73 -2.37
N PHE A 70 11.33 8.79 -2.55
CA PHE A 70 10.64 7.90 -3.47
C PHE A 70 10.58 8.50 -4.86
N SER A 71 10.44 7.64 -5.87
CA SER A 71 10.36 8.11 -7.24
C SER A 71 9.15 8.99 -7.46
N GLN A 72 9.24 9.89 -8.43
CA GLN A 72 8.14 10.75 -8.78
C GLN A 72 6.92 9.93 -9.20
N ARG A 73 7.16 8.83 -9.91
CA ARG A 73 6.09 7.94 -10.36
C ARG A 73 5.31 7.39 -9.18
N LEU A 74 6.00 6.91 -8.15
CA LEU A 74 5.31 6.38 -6.97
C LEU A 74 4.53 7.47 -6.25
N ARG A 75 5.13 8.64 -6.11
CA ARG A 75 4.45 9.76 -5.45
C ARG A 75 3.18 10.16 -6.20
N HIS A 76 3.22 10.14 -7.53
CA HIS A 76 2.04 10.46 -8.33
C HIS A 76 0.95 9.42 -8.18
N ARG A 77 1.33 8.15 -8.11
CA ARG A 77 0.36 7.08 -7.90
C ARG A 77 -0.34 7.25 -6.54
N ALA A 78 0.43 7.59 -5.51
CA ALA A 78 -0.15 7.81 -4.19
C ALA A 78 -1.14 8.98 -4.22
N ARG A 79 -0.79 10.07 -4.90
CA ARG A 79 -1.70 11.21 -5.00
C ARG A 79 -2.98 10.88 -5.76
N ALA A 80 -2.86 10.08 -6.80
CA ALA A 80 -4.04 9.66 -7.55
C ALA A 80 -5.01 8.88 -6.66
N LEU A 81 -4.48 8.00 -5.81
CA LEU A 81 -5.31 7.26 -4.88
C LEU A 81 -5.94 8.16 -3.83
N GLN A 82 -5.22 9.18 -3.36
CA GLN A 82 -5.78 10.13 -2.43
C GLN A 82 -6.97 10.86 -3.03
N ARG A 83 -6.86 11.28 -4.29
CA ARG A 83 -7.96 11.95 -4.97
C ARG A 83 -9.16 11.04 -5.14
N ARG A 84 -8.89 9.76 -5.40
CA ARG A 84 -9.96 8.78 -5.54
C ARG A 84 -10.72 8.61 -4.24
N ALA A 85 -10.00 8.58 -3.12
CA ALA A 85 -10.63 8.45 -1.82
C ALA A 85 -11.54 9.63 -1.51
N VAL A 86 -11.11 10.84 -1.84
CA VAL A 86 -11.92 12.04 -1.63
C VAL A 86 -13.20 11.99 -2.46
N ASN A 87 -13.09 11.48 -3.70
CA ASN A 87 -14.23 11.44 -4.59
C ASN A 87 -15.23 10.34 -4.26
N MET A 88 -14.89 9.45 -3.34
CA MET A 88 -15.77 8.34 -2.99
C MET A 88 -16.76 8.68 -1.89
N ASP A 89 -16.66 9.84 -1.30
CA ASP A 89 -17.58 10.26 -0.23
C ASP A 89 -18.89 10.84 -0.76
#